data_fb23313da76734c47146c14f17d65f3c
#
_entry.id   fb23313da76734c47146c14f17d65f3c
#
_cell.length_a   1.000
_cell.length_b   1.000
_cell.length_c   1.000
_cell.angle_alpha   90.00
_cell.angle_beta   90.00
_cell.angle_gamma   90.00
#
_symmetry.space_group_name_H-M   'P 1'
#
loop_
_entity.id
_entity.type
_entity.pdbx_description
1 polymer ?
#
loop_
_entity_poly.entity_id
_entity_poly.type
_entity_poly.pdbx_seq_one_letter_code
_entity_poly.pdbx_strand_id
1 'polypeptide(L)'
;GVCVKVVFPLPNGNAIVLMKPSIGNDGSLTVTSSGNKFGDPGFYFVVHKSDGDVTARYVRTMRESIHVYPDANSVVRANHILKIFGFTFLRLHYRMVPKMS
;
A
#
# COMPACT_ATOMS: atom_id res chain seq x y z
N GLY A 1 1.24 -16.88 -1.99
CA GLY A 1 0.13 -15.96 -2.00
C GLY A 1 0.31 -14.81 -2.97
N VAL A 2 -0.74 -14.07 -3.20
CA VAL A 2 -0.72 -12.89 -4.07
C VAL A 2 -0.32 -11.67 -3.26
N CYS A 3 0.54 -10.82 -3.84
CA CYS A 3 0.99 -9.58 -3.22
C CYS A 3 0.86 -8.43 -4.22
N VAL A 4 0.32 -7.31 -3.78
CA VAL A 4 0.23 -6.11 -4.59
C VAL A 4 1.47 -5.26 -4.33
N LYS A 5 2.19 -4.90 -5.40
CA LYS A 5 3.41 -4.12 -5.31
C LYS A 5 3.19 -2.75 -5.96
N VAL A 6 3.48 -1.69 -5.20
CA VAL A 6 3.45 -0.32 -5.70
C VAL A 6 4.85 0.26 -5.57
N VAL A 7 5.35 0.87 -6.64
CA VAL A 7 6.70 1.45 -6.67
C VAL A 7 6.59 2.94 -6.89
N PHE A 8 7.22 3.71 -5.99
CA PHE A 8 7.33 5.16 -6.12
C PHE A 8 8.79 5.52 -6.38
N PRO A 9 9.14 6.07 -7.55
CA PRO A 9 10.51 6.46 -7.82
C PRO A 9 10.94 7.65 -6.95
N LEU A 10 12.17 7.59 -6.46
CA LEU A 10 12.82 8.64 -5.69
C LEU A 10 14.10 9.06 -6.40
N PRO A 11 14.65 10.26 -6.10
CA PRO A 11 15.86 10.73 -6.79
C PRO A 11 17.04 9.76 -6.76
N ASN A 12 17.23 9.02 -5.65
CA ASN A 12 18.36 8.11 -5.48
C ASN A 12 17.91 6.66 -5.26
N GLY A 13 16.69 6.31 -5.69
CA GLY A 13 16.21 4.96 -5.47
C GLY A 13 14.72 4.83 -5.67
N ASN A 14 14.09 3.99 -4.84
CA ASN A 14 12.65 3.73 -4.91
C ASN A 14 12.07 3.50 -3.53
N ALA A 15 10.83 3.92 -3.33
CA ALA A 15 10.00 3.44 -2.24
C ALA A 15 9.11 2.34 -2.81
N ILE A 16 9.09 1.19 -2.17
CA ILE A 16 8.31 0.03 -2.59
C ILE A 16 7.35 -0.32 -1.48
N VAL A 17 6.08 -0.45 -1.80
CA VAL A 17 5.05 -0.89 -0.85
C VAL A 17 4.55 -2.25 -1.29
N LEU A 18 4.72 -3.25 -0.45
CA LEU A 18 4.18 -4.58 -0.66
C LEU A 18 2.96 -4.75 0.23
N MET A 19 1.81 -5.07 -0.39
CA MET A 19 0.55 -5.19 0.32
C MET A 19 -0.08 -6.55 0.05
N LYS A 20 -0.72 -7.09 1.07
CA LYS A 20 -1.42 -8.37 0.98
C LYS A 20 -2.90 -8.13 0.80
N PRO A 21 -3.53 -8.68 -0.25
CA PRO A 21 -4.97 -8.57 -0.43
C PRO A 21 -5.72 -9.56 0.44
N SER A 22 -6.91 -9.17 0.90
CA SER A 22 -7.86 -10.08 1.54
C SER A 22 -9.28 -9.70 1.13
N ILE A 23 -10.14 -10.72 1.01
CA ILE A 23 -11.52 -10.54 0.56
C ILE A 23 -12.43 -10.72 1.76
N GLY A 24 -13.31 -9.71 2.00
CA GLY A 24 -14.30 -9.78 3.05
C GLY A 24 -15.51 -10.63 2.66
N ASN A 25 -16.32 -11.02 3.66
CA ASN A 25 -17.52 -11.82 3.43
C ASN A 25 -18.57 -11.08 2.59
N ASP A 26 -18.51 -9.76 2.57
CA ASP A 26 -19.41 -8.91 1.78
C ASP A 26 -18.90 -8.67 0.35
N GLY A 27 -17.82 -9.34 -0.06
CA GLY A 27 -17.21 -9.15 -1.37
C GLY A 27 -16.26 -7.97 -1.45
N SER A 28 -16.03 -7.26 -0.34
CA SER A 28 -15.06 -6.16 -0.33
C SER A 28 -13.63 -6.66 -0.43
N LEU A 29 -12.74 -5.81 -0.91
CA LEU A 29 -11.31 -6.10 -1.01
C LEU A 29 -10.55 -5.17 -0.08
N THR A 30 -9.68 -5.73 0.76
CA THR A 30 -8.77 -4.96 1.58
C THR A 30 -7.33 -5.30 1.20
N VAL A 31 -6.51 -4.28 1.01
CA VAL A 31 -5.08 -4.44 0.71
C VAL A 31 -4.31 -3.76 1.83
N THR A 32 -3.46 -4.51 2.53
CA THR A 32 -2.74 -3.99 3.71
C THR A 32 -1.25 -4.28 3.65
N SER A 33 -0.47 -3.32 4.19
CA SER A 33 0.97 -3.45 4.36
C SER A 33 1.29 -3.70 5.84
N SER A 34 0.83 -4.81 6.40
CA SER A 34 1.00 -5.14 7.82
C SER A 34 2.03 -6.24 8.01
N GLY A 35 3.29 -5.88 8.19
CA GLY A 35 4.35 -6.83 8.46
C GLY A 35 5.19 -6.39 9.65
N ASN A 36 6.12 -7.24 10.06
CA ASN A 36 6.95 -7.00 11.23
C ASN A 36 8.45 -7.03 10.93
N LYS A 37 8.86 -7.59 9.81
CA LYS A 37 10.27 -7.77 9.48
C LYS A 37 10.49 -7.77 7.97
N PHE A 38 11.74 -7.63 7.57
CA PHE A 38 12.14 -7.69 6.17
C PHE A 38 11.67 -9.01 5.53
N GLY A 39 11.05 -8.90 4.37
CA GLY A 39 10.42 -10.02 3.68
C GLY A 39 8.90 -10.07 3.82
N ASP A 40 8.34 -9.39 4.82
CA ASP A 40 6.90 -9.27 5.00
C ASP A 40 6.31 -8.17 4.12
N PRO A 41 4.98 -8.12 3.94
CA PRO A 41 4.33 -6.94 3.36
C PRO A 41 4.69 -5.68 4.16
N GLY A 42 4.84 -4.55 3.50
CA GLY A 42 5.19 -3.31 4.16
C GLY A 42 5.91 -2.34 3.23
N PHE A 43 6.52 -1.34 3.84
CA PHE A 43 7.25 -0.30 3.14
C PHE A 43 8.73 -0.63 3.09
N TYR A 44 9.32 -0.48 1.90
CA TYR A 44 10.74 -0.70 1.65
C TYR A 44 11.32 0.52 0.96
N PHE A 45 12.47 0.98 1.45
CA PHE A 45 13.24 2.00 0.76
C PHE A 45 14.47 1.35 0.13
N VAL A 46 14.61 1.49 -1.19
CA VAL A 46 15.75 1.00 -1.95
C VAL A 46 16.57 2.21 -2.36
N VAL A 47 17.83 2.25 -1.93
CA VAL A 47 18.73 3.37 -2.20
C VAL A 47 19.89 2.89 -3.06
N HIS A 48 20.14 3.60 -4.16
CA HIS A 48 21.27 3.35 -5.03
C HIS A 48 22.40 4.31 -4.65
N LYS A 49 23.54 3.74 -4.23
CA LYS A 49 24.69 4.53 -3.86
C LYS A 49 25.57 4.84 -5.08
N SER A 50 26.38 5.89 -4.97
CA SER A 50 27.24 6.34 -6.08
C SER A 50 28.31 5.33 -6.48
N ASP A 51 28.67 4.40 -5.56
CA ASP A 51 29.65 3.34 -5.82
C ASP A 51 29.04 2.10 -6.50
N GLY A 52 27.75 2.14 -6.83
CA GLY A 52 27.04 1.04 -7.44
C GLY A 52 26.36 0.11 -6.47
N ASP A 53 26.56 0.30 -5.15
CA ASP A 53 25.86 -0.50 -4.15
C ASP A 53 24.39 -0.15 -4.07
N VAL A 54 23.57 -1.15 -3.76
CA VAL A 54 22.11 -0.99 -3.56
C VAL A 54 21.78 -1.46 -2.15
N THR A 55 21.11 -0.59 -1.39
CA THR A 55 20.68 -0.90 -0.04
C THR A 55 19.16 -0.91 0.02
N ALA A 56 18.57 -1.95 0.61
CA ALA A 56 17.13 -2.03 0.85
C ALA A 56 16.88 -2.01 2.36
N ARG A 57 15.90 -1.22 2.78
CA ARG A 57 15.54 -1.09 4.19
C ARG A 57 14.04 -1.23 4.39
N TYR A 58 13.64 -2.08 5.32
CA TYR A 58 12.25 -2.24 5.72
C TYR A 58 11.88 -1.22 6.80
N VAL A 59 10.76 -0.50 6.61
CA VAL A 59 10.30 0.52 7.55
C VAL A 59 9.07 0.01 8.29
N ARG A 60 9.26 -0.43 9.53
CA ARG A 60 8.17 -1.00 10.36
C ARG A 60 7.17 0.01 10.86
N THR A 61 7.55 1.29 10.89
CA THR A 61 6.72 2.35 11.47
C THR A 61 5.63 2.87 10.54
N MET A 62 5.69 2.52 9.25
CA MET A 62 4.71 2.95 8.26
C MET A 62 3.83 1.77 7.87
N ARG A 63 2.51 1.98 7.92
CA ARG A 63 1.52 0.98 7.53
C ARG A 63 0.46 1.62 6.67
N GLU A 64 0.00 0.89 5.66
CA GLU A 64 -0.98 1.37 4.71
C GLU A 64 -2.10 0.35 4.58
N SER A 65 -3.34 0.84 4.45
CA SER A 65 -4.51 0.01 4.23
C SER A 65 -5.41 0.66 3.20
N ILE A 66 -5.86 -0.12 2.22
CA ILE A 66 -6.81 0.32 1.22
C ILE A 66 -7.99 -0.64 1.25
N HIS A 67 -9.17 -0.13 1.55
CA HIS A 67 -10.41 -0.93 1.58
C HIS A 67 -11.29 -0.52 0.42
N VAL A 68 -11.54 -1.44 -0.49
CA VAL A 68 -12.36 -1.23 -1.68
C VAL A 68 -13.68 -1.96 -1.51
N TYR A 69 -14.79 -1.23 -1.66
CA TYR A 69 -16.12 -1.80 -1.43
C TYR A 69 -17.16 -1.13 -2.32
N PRO A 70 -18.24 -1.86 -2.69
CA PRO A 70 -19.38 -1.23 -3.34
C PRO A 70 -20.26 -0.56 -2.28
N ASP A 71 -20.77 0.64 -2.58
CA ASP A 71 -21.74 1.29 -1.70
C ASP A 71 -23.19 0.83 -2.02
N ALA A 72 -24.17 1.42 -1.34
CA ALA A 72 -25.58 1.06 -1.52
C ALA A 72 -26.09 1.29 -2.95
N ASN A 73 -25.43 2.13 -3.71
CA ASN A 73 -25.78 2.44 -5.10
C ASN A 73 -24.92 1.69 -6.11
N SER A 74 -24.17 0.67 -5.66
CA SER A 74 -23.24 -0.11 -6.48
C SER A 74 -22.09 0.72 -7.06
N VAL A 75 -21.79 1.87 -6.48
CA VAL A 75 -20.60 2.67 -6.82
C VAL A 75 -19.42 2.14 -6.02
N VAL A 76 -18.31 1.87 -6.69
CA VAL A 76 -17.11 1.38 -6.01
C VAL A 76 -16.40 2.53 -5.31
N ARG A 77 -16.09 2.34 -4.04
CA ARG A 77 -15.39 3.32 -3.20
C ARG A 77 -14.16 2.70 -2.59
N ALA A 78 -13.18 3.51 -2.28
CA ALA A 78 -11.96 3.05 -1.62
C ALA A 78 -11.57 4.00 -0.49
N ASN A 79 -11.28 3.43 0.68
CA ASN A 79 -10.73 4.15 1.81
C ASN A 79 -9.26 3.82 1.93
N HIS A 80 -8.41 4.83 1.88
CA HIS A 80 -6.96 4.68 1.95
C HIS A 80 -6.46 5.33 3.24
N ILE A 81 -5.81 4.56 4.10
CA ILE A 81 -5.32 5.01 5.39
C ILE A 81 -3.82 4.75 5.46
N LEU A 82 -3.06 5.78 5.77
CA LEU A 82 -1.63 5.68 6.03
C LEU A 82 -1.37 6.00 7.50
N LYS A 83 -0.71 5.08 8.20
CA LYS A 83 -0.32 5.23 9.59
C LYS A 83 1.19 5.29 9.73
N ILE A 84 1.67 6.20 10.59
CA ILE A 84 3.08 6.30 10.96
C ILE A 84 3.15 6.23 12.48
N PHE A 85 3.96 5.31 13.02
CA PHE A 85 4.08 5.05 14.46
C PHE A 85 2.72 4.78 15.14
N GLY A 86 1.81 4.11 14.41
CA GLY A 86 0.48 3.80 14.94
C GLY A 86 -0.53 4.93 14.88
N PHE A 87 -0.13 6.15 14.51
CA PHE A 87 -1.03 7.28 14.36
C PHE A 87 -1.48 7.41 12.91
N THR A 88 -2.77 7.71 12.69
CA THR A 88 -3.27 7.96 11.35
C THR A 88 -2.68 9.29 10.85
N PHE A 89 -1.85 9.19 9.82
CA PHE A 89 -1.21 10.36 9.22
C PHE A 89 -2.00 10.91 8.05
N LEU A 90 -2.57 10.02 7.22
CA LEU A 90 -3.31 10.40 6.03
C LEU A 90 -4.51 9.48 5.88
N ARG A 91 -5.66 10.09 5.56
CA ARG A 91 -6.88 9.35 5.26
C ARG A 91 -7.48 9.93 3.99
N LEU A 92 -7.62 9.09 2.96
CA LEU A 92 -8.18 9.47 1.68
C LEU A 92 -9.38 8.60 1.37
N HIS A 93 -10.38 9.19 0.73
CA HIS A 93 -11.57 8.47 0.28
C HIS A 93 -11.73 8.70 -1.21
N TYR A 94 -11.84 7.60 -1.97
CA TYR A 94 -11.97 7.65 -3.41
C TYR A 94 -13.33 7.13 -3.85
N ARG A 95 -13.88 7.75 -4.86
CA ARG A 95 -15.01 7.23 -5.61
C ARG A 95 -14.48 6.79 -6.97
N MET A 96 -14.65 5.50 -7.26
CA MET A 96 -14.19 4.96 -8.53
C MET A 96 -15.32 4.92 -9.53
N VAL A 97 -15.12 5.58 -10.65
CA VAL A 97 -16.08 5.59 -11.75
C VAL A 97 -15.50 4.75 -12.89
N PRO A 98 -16.25 3.75 -13.40
CA PRO A 98 -15.74 2.96 -14.52
C PRO A 98 -15.45 3.87 -15.71
N LYS A 99 -14.29 3.64 -16.33
CA LYS A 99 -13.92 4.37 -17.54
C LYS A 99 -14.61 3.71 -18.71
N MET A 100 -15.55 4.41 -19.30
CA MET A 100 -16.21 3.97 -20.52
C MET A 100 -15.38 4.40 -21.71
N SER A 101 -14.94 3.43 -22.47
CA SER A 101 -14.17 3.69 -23.69
C SER A 101 -15.05 3.52 -24.91
#